data_b7e2f953a3e600baad68ea450385cefa
#
_entry.id   b7e2f953a3e600baad68ea450385cefa
#
_cell.length_a   1.000
_cell.length_b   1.000
_cell.length_c   1.000
_cell.angle_alpha   90.00
_cell.angle_beta   90.00
_cell.angle_gamma   90.00
#
_symmetry.space_group_name_H-M   'P 1'
#
loop_
_entity.id
_entity.type
_entity.pdbx_description
1 polymer ?
#
loop_
_entity_poly.entity_id
_entity_poly.type
_entity_poly.pdbx_seq_one_letter_code
_entity_poly.pdbx_strand_id
1 'polypeptide(L)'
;MKIAVASLGDPCSIETWSGIPASIISGLRKKGHEIKPINLIRPAEPWHYSWLRRYYHRTHHKWFMASVEAEILKAISAQLDLEVNRIKPAAVLVIHGDWLAYATFDYPAFIIHDTTFASIVNYYSSFTNLSDRSLMMGNQMYQKALNKSVAAIFSARWASDSAVTHYRLPESKVFTIPFGANIFQTPTDNEVNGWIRSRSDGDVCNFVFIGTQWDRKGGPDTLRFVAALDKLGIKCRLTIVGCDPIIPLQLQKIVELAGFINKSERSENARLHRILRESHALIVLSKAECYGCVYCEANAYGLPALGRDTGGVSEIIRDGVNGLLLTSAETIESFAERWSVIWRDRTAYRTLAANAYHEFKRRLNYDVFTDKLEDVMRTSLGNHSR
;
A
#
# COMPACT_ATOMS: atom_id res chain seq x y z
N MET A 1 11.41 -20.95 -12.80
CA MET A 1 10.64 -20.56 -14.02
C MET A 1 11.17 -19.22 -14.53
N LYS A 2 10.97 -18.93 -15.84
CA LYS A 2 11.17 -17.60 -16.39
C LYS A 2 9.87 -16.79 -16.22
N ILE A 3 9.91 -15.70 -15.47
CA ILE A 3 8.74 -14.88 -15.15
C ILE A 3 8.98 -13.45 -15.64
N ALA A 4 8.04 -12.90 -16.40
CA ALA A 4 8.02 -11.48 -16.71
C ALA A 4 7.27 -10.70 -15.64
N VAL A 5 7.82 -9.57 -15.18
CA VAL A 5 7.16 -8.68 -14.21
C VAL A 5 7.04 -7.30 -14.82
N ALA A 6 5.81 -6.89 -15.12
CA ALA A 6 5.50 -5.66 -15.81
C ALA A 6 4.89 -4.61 -14.87
N SER A 7 5.40 -3.38 -14.91
CA SER A 7 4.82 -2.23 -14.24
C SER A 7 4.93 -0.97 -15.09
N LEU A 8 4.10 0.02 -14.81
CA LEU A 8 4.29 1.37 -15.34
C LEU A 8 5.43 2.04 -14.55
N GLY A 9 6.54 2.32 -15.22
CA GLY A 9 7.82 2.66 -14.61
C GLY A 9 8.69 1.42 -14.36
N ASP A 10 9.95 1.63 -13.99
CA ASP A 10 10.91 0.54 -13.75
C ASP A 10 10.48 -0.34 -12.56
N PRO A 11 10.15 -1.62 -12.79
CA PRO A 11 9.76 -2.52 -11.70
C PRO A 11 10.89 -2.88 -10.73
N CYS A 12 12.13 -2.57 -11.07
CA CYS A 12 13.27 -2.73 -10.16
C CYS A 12 13.52 -1.50 -9.27
N SER A 13 12.88 -0.36 -9.58
CA SER A 13 13.02 0.86 -8.77
C SER A 13 12.17 0.78 -7.51
N ILE A 14 12.75 1.22 -6.39
CA ILE A 14 12.03 1.37 -5.12
C ILE A 14 11.03 2.54 -5.13
N GLU A 15 11.16 3.45 -6.09
CA GLU A 15 10.24 4.58 -6.27
C GLU A 15 8.96 4.14 -7.00
N THR A 16 9.04 3.07 -7.80
CA THR A 16 7.89 2.54 -8.51
C THR A 16 6.93 1.88 -7.51
N TRP A 17 5.73 2.45 -7.41
CA TRP A 17 4.64 1.98 -6.55
C TRP A 17 5.11 1.60 -5.16
N SER A 18 5.81 2.52 -4.50
CA SER A 18 6.36 2.35 -3.13
C SER A 18 7.32 1.16 -2.97
N GLY A 19 7.96 0.68 -4.06
CA GLY A 19 8.91 -0.42 -4.03
C GLY A 19 8.29 -1.83 -4.03
N ILE A 20 6.98 -1.94 -4.16
CA ILE A 20 6.28 -3.25 -4.19
C ILE A 20 6.79 -4.15 -5.31
N PRO A 21 6.89 -3.70 -6.60
CA PRO A 21 7.40 -4.55 -7.68
C PRO A 21 8.83 -5.03 -7.42
N ALA A 22 9.71 -4.13 -6.94
CA ALA A 22 11.10 -4.45 -6.63
C ALA A 22 11.22 -5.52 -5.54
N SER A 23 10.38 -5.43 -4.51
CA SER A 23 10.32 -6.41 -3.41
C SER A 23 9.82 -7.77 -3.88
N ILE A 24 8.79 -7.81 -4.75
CA ILE A 24 8.29 -9.05 -5.38
C ILE A 24 9.40 -9.69 -6.24
N ILE A 25 10.06 -8.90 -7.08
CA ILE A 25 11.18 -9.36 -7.92
C ILE A 25 12.30 -9.94 -7.06
N SER A 26 12.68 -9.24 -5.99
CA SER A 26 13.72 -9.70 -5.06
C SER A 26 13.36 -11.04 -4.41
N GLY A 27 12.12 -11.18 -3.93
CA GLY A 27 11.64 -12.41 -3.30
C GLY A 27 11.61 -13.59 -4.28
N LEU A 28 11.12 -13.39 -5.50
CA LEU A 28 11.09 -14.43 -6.53
C LEU A 28 12.49 -14.83 -7.01
N ARG A 29 13.44 -13.87 -7.10
CA ARG A 29 14.86 -14.18 -7.41
C ARG A 29 15.52 -15.02 -6.34
N LYS A 30 15.27 -14.73 -5.05
CA LYS A 30 15.76 -15.56 -3.93
C LYS A 30 15.29 -17.02 -4.02
N LYS A 31 14.12 -17.25 -4.64
CA LYS A 31 13.56 -18.59 -4.88
C LYS A 31 14.07 -19.27 -6.15
N GLY A 32 15.04 -18.66 -6.84
CA GLY A 32 15.66 -19.23 -8.03
C GLY A 32 14.87 -19.02 -9.33
N HIS A 33 13.90 -18.09 -9.36
CA HIS A 33 13.24 -17.74 -10.62
C HIS A 33 14.09 -16.80 -11.47
N GLU A 34 14.05 -16.99 -12.78
CA GLU A 34 14.59 -16.05 -13.76
C GLU A 34 13.58 -14.93 -13.99
N ILE A 35 13.84 -13.75 -13.44
CA ILE A 35 12.94 -12.60 -13.54
C ILE A 35 13.35 -11.66 -14.66
N LYS A 36 12.41 -11.38 -15.57
CA LYS A 36 12.54 -10.42 -16.67
C LYS A 36 11.65 -9.19 -16.36
N PRO A 37 12.23 -8.09 -15.88
CA PRO A 37 11.47 -6.86 -15.62
C PRO A 37 11.06 -6.21 -16.96
N ILE A 38 9.82 -5.71 -17.03
CA ILE A 38 9.27 -4.95 -18.16
C ILE A 38 8.87 -3.58 -17.65
N ASN A 39 9.58 -2.57 -18.11
CA ASN A 39 9.29 -1.16 -17.83
C ASN A 39 8.32 -0.64 -18.90
N LEU A 40 7.06 -0.43 -18.55
CA LEU A 40 6.05 0.16 -19.43
C LEU A 40 6.08 1.69 -19.29
N ILE A 41 5.94 2.37 -20.41
CA ILE A 41 5.98 3.83 -20.48
C ILE A 41 4.59 4.35 -20.86
N ARG A 42 4.07 5.31 -20.08
CA ARG A 42 2.82 5.98 -20.43
C ARG A 42 3.03 6.80 -21.70
N PRO A 43 2.21 6.62 -22.75
CA PRO A 43 2.29 7.43 -23.96
C PRO A 43 1.90 8.88 -23.65
N ALA A 44 2.33 9.80 -24.49
CA ALA A 44 1.85 11.18 -24.46
C ALA A 44 0.32 11.20 -24.67
N GLU A 45 -0.37 12.03 -23.92
CA GLU A 45 -1.81 12.14 -24.08
C GLU A 45 -2.17 12.85 -25.40
N PRO A 46 -3.11 12.31 -26.19
CA PRO A 46 -3.62 12.97 -27.38
C PRO A 46 -4.18 14.35 -27.05
N TRP A 47 -3.93 15.33 -27.94
CA TRP A 47 -4.33 16.73 -27.73
C TRP A 47 -5.84 16.91 -27.51
N HIS A 48 -6.68 16.07 -28.13
CA HIS A 48 -8.13 16.13 -28.00
C HIS A 48 -8.64 15.80 -26.59
N TYR A 49 -7.84 15.14 -25.73
CA TYR A 49 -8.24 14.89 -24.33
C TYR A 49 -8.23 16.17 -23.49
N SER A 50 -7.45 17.18 -23.85
CA SER A 50 -7.53 18.51 -23.25
C SER A 50 -8.89 19.18 -23.55
N TRP A 51 -9.44 18.93 -24.72
CA TRP A 51 -10.77 19.36 -25.10
C TRP A 51 -11.86 18.64 -24.31
N LEU A 52 -11.77 17.31 -24.17
CA LEU A 52 -12.72 16.52 -23.39
C LEU A 52 -12.69 16.93 -21.91
N ARG A 53 -11.52 17.19 -21.32
CA ARG A 53 -11.42 17.73 -19.96
C ARG A 53 -12.18 19.06 -19.83
N ARG A 54 -11.96 20.00 -20.75
CA ARG A 54 -12.67 21.30 -20.74
C ARG A 54 -14.18 21.13 -20.93
N TYR A 55 -14.58 20.25 -21.84
CA TYR A 55 -15.99 19.96 -22.11
C TYR A 55 -16.67 19.43 -20.84
N TYR A 56 -16.21 18.31 -20.27
CA TYR A 56 -16.82 17.73 -19.09
C TYR A 56 -16.77 18.67 -17.89
N HIS A 57 -15.68 19.39 -17.70
CA HIS A 57 -15.57 20.36 -16.61
C HIS A 57 -16.58 21.52 -16.74
N ARG A 58 -16.74 22.09 -17.94
CA ARG A 58 -17.61 23.25 -18.16
C ARG A 58 -19.09 22.91 -18.22
N THR A 59 -19.43 21.76 -18.84
CA THR A 59 -20.84 21.42 -19.13
C THR A 59 -21.47 20.53 -18.06
N HIS A 60 -20.65 19.67 -17.40
CA HIS A 60 -21.14 18.69 -16.46
C HIS A 60 -20.54 18.84 -15.06
N HIS A 61 -19.59 19.75 -14.85
CA HIS A 61 -18.80 19.90 -13.62
C HIS A 61 -18.14 18.59 -13.16
N LYS A 62 -17.73 17.73 -14.11
CA LYS A 62 -17.14 16.41 -13.90
C LYS A 62 -15.72 16.33 -14.43
N TRP A 63 -14.94 15.39 -13.89
CA TRP A 63 -13.56 15.14 -14.30
C TRP A 63 -13.51 14.07 -15.39
N PHE A 64 -12.79 14.35 -16.48
CA PHE A 64 -12.45 13.38 -17.51
C PHE A 64 -11.10 12.75 -17.20
N MET A 65 -11.07 11.40 -17.10
CA MET A 65 -9.87 10.62 -16.80
C MET A 65 -9.32 9.98 -18.07
N ALA A 66 -8.25 10.54 -18.65
CA ALA A 66 -7.64 10.04 -19.88
C ALA A 66 -6.98 8.66 -19.69
N SER A 67 -6.51 8.34 -18.50
CA SER A 67 -5.77 7.08 -18.24
C SER A 67 -6.61 5.82 -18.42
N VAL A 68 -7.95 5.92 -18.41
CA VAL A 68 -8.85 4.78 -18.64
C VAL A 68 -9.31 4.66 -20.12
N GLU A 69 -8.88 5.59 -20.96
CA GLU A 69 -9.27 5.59 -22.38
C GLU A 69 -8.55 4.50 -23.16
N ALA A 70 -9.28 3.84 -24.04
CA ALA A 70 -8.79 2.70 -24.81
C ALA A 70 -7.54 3.00 -25.66
N GLU A 71 -7.40 4.24 -26.14
CA GLU A 71 -6.24 4.66 -26.94
C GLU A 71 -4.95 4.62 -26.13
N ILE A 72 -4.98 5.16 -24.91
CA ILE A 72 -3.82 5.13 -23.99
C ILE A 72 -3.50 3.69 -23.59
N LEU A 73 -4.52 2.93 -23.21
CA LEU A 73 -4.34 1.55 -22.75
C LEU A 73 -3.84 0.63 -23.85
N LYS A 74 -4.34 0.75 -25.09
CA LYS A 74 -3.85 -0.03 -26.25
C LYS A 74 -2.36 0.24 -26.53
N ALA A 75 -1.93 1.50 -26.42
CA ALA A 75 -0.53 1.84 -26.63
C ALA A 75 0.40 1.22 -25.55
N ILE A 76 -0.08 1.12 -24.29
CA ILE A 76 0.66 0.46 -23.22
C ILE A 76 0.61 -1.07 -23.40
N SER A 77 -0.56 -1.63 -23.73
CA SER A 77 -0.72 -3.07 -24.01
C SER A 77 0.16 -3.54 -25.16
N ALA A 78 0.34 -2.73 -26.22
CA ALA A 78 1.22 -3.06 -27.33
C ALA A 78 2.70 -3.14 -26.92
N GLN A 79 3.15 -2.29 -25.99
CA GLN A 79 4.49 -2.40 -25.40
C GLN A 79 4.63 -3.71 -24.62
N LEU A 80 3.61 -4.05 -23.82
CA LEU A 80 3.57 -5.30 -23.05
C LEU A 80 3.62 -6.51 -23.99
N ASP A 81 2.80 -6.52 -25.05
CA ASP A 81 2.78 -7.59 -26.06
C ASP A 81 4.14 -7.81 -26.72
N LEU A 82 4.80 -6.72 -27.11
CA LEU A 82 6.12 -6.76 -27.75
C LEU A 82 7.16 -7.43 -26.82
N GLU A 83 7.22 -6.98 -25.57
CA GLU A 83 8.20 -7.49 -24.60
C GLU A 83 7.89 -8.93 -24.17
N VAL A 84 6.63 -9.26 -23.90
CA VAL A 84 6.23 -10.62 -23.52
C VAL A 84 6.53 -11.60 -24.65
N ASN A 85 6.20 -11.29 -25.91
CA ASN A 85 6.49 -12.14 -27.05
C ASN A 85 7.99 -12.31 -27.31
N ARG A 86 8.81 -11.28 -27.00
CA ARG A 86 10.27 -11.36 -27.06
C ARG A 86 10.85 -12.25 -25.96
N ILE A 87 10.34 -12.13 -24.74
CA ILE A 87 10.81 -12.85 -23.54
C ILE A 87 10.39 -14.31 -23.57
N LYS A 88 9.17 -14.60 -24.01
CA LYS A 88 8.51 -15.92 -23.97
C LYS A 88 8.56 -16.50 -22.55
N PRO A 89 7.91 -15.86 -21.57
CA PRO A 89 7.93 -16.28 -20.18
C PRO A 89 6.98 -17.46 -19.94
N ALA A 90 7.19 -18.19 -18.84
CA ALA A 90 6.22 -19.19 -18.36
C ALA A 90 5.00 -18.52 -17.67
N ALA A 91 5.18 -17.31 -17.14
CA ALA A 91 4.13 -16.51 -16.52
C ALA A 91 4.44 -15.01 -16.63
N VAL A 92 3.39 -14.18 -16.69
CA VAL A 92 3.47 -12.71 -16.69
C VAL A 92 2.79 -12.18 -15.44
N LEU A 93 3.52 -11.50 -14.56
CA LEU A 93 2.97 -10.76 -13.44
C LEU A 93 2.75 -9.30 -13.86
N VAL A 94 1.52 -8.84 -13.84
CA VAL A 94 1.14 -7.48 -14.24
C VAL A 94 0.75 -6.69 -13.01
N ILE A 95 1.61 -5.76 -12.64
CA ILE A 95 1.39 -4.90 -11.48
C ILE A 95 0.40 -3.80 -11.86
N HIS A 96 -0.64 -3.58 -11.08
CA HIS A 96 -1.86 -2.79 -11.34
C HIS A 96 -2.84 -3.42 -12.34
N GLY A 97 -2.39 -4.10 -13.36
CA GLY A 97 -3.23 -4.90 -14.25
C GLY A 97 -3.95 -4.17 -15.39
N ASP A 98 -4.13 -2.87 -15.35
CA ASP A 98 -4.97 -2.09 -16.27
C ASP A 98 -4.61 -2.32 -17.75
N TRP A 99 -3.33 -2.40 -18.05
CA TRP A 99 -2.79 -2.61 -19.41
C TRP A 99 -2.93 -4.02 -19.93
N LEU A 100 -3.40 -4.97 -19.12
CA LEU A 100 -3.76 -6.30 -19.59
C LEU A 100 -5.06 -6.28 -20.41
N ALA A 101 -5.88 -5.23 -20.26
CA ALA A 101 -7.20 -5.11 -20.89
C ALA A 101 -7.20 -5.24 -22.43
N TYR A 102 -6.11 -4.84 -23.08
CA TYR A 102 -5.97 -4.89 -24.54
C TYR A 102 -4.74 -5.68 -24.99
N ALA A 103 -4.08 -6.39 -24.09
CA ALA A 103 -2.97 -7.27 -24.43
C ALA A 103 -3.44 -8.46 -25.29
N THR A 104 -2.62 -8.85 -26.27
CA THR A 104 -2.95 -9.89 -27.25
C THR A 104 -2.11 -11.16 -27.10
N PHE A 105 -1.03 -11.13 -26.33
CA PHE A 105 -0.19 -12.31 -26.09
C PHE A 105 -0.97 -13.48 -25.46
N ASP A 106 -0.51 -14.70 -25.70
CA ASP A 106 -1.13 -15.93 -25.20
C ASP A 106 -0.23 -16.61 -24.16
N TYR A 107 0.16 -15.87 -23.13
CA TYR A 107 0.90 -16.37 -21.98
C TYR A 107 0.08 -16.17 -20.70
N PRO A 108 0.15 -17.11 -19.73
CA PRO A 108 -0.58 -16.98 -18.46
C PRO A 108 -0.22 -15.67 -17.75
N ALA A 109 -1.21 -14.81 -17.52
CA ALA A 109 -1.03 -13.51 -16.88
C ALA A 109 -1.75 -13.46 -15.52
N PHE A 110 -1.06 -12.87 -14.52
CA PHE A 110 -1.53 -12.69 -13.16
C PHE A 110 -1.55 -11.21 -12.84
N ILE A 111 -2.66 -10.72 -12.31
CA ILE A 111 -2.78 -9.34 -11.83
C ILE A 111 -2.37 -9.31 -10.36
N ILE A 112 -1.57 -8.30 -9.97
CA ILE A 112 -1.25 -7.98 -8.58
C ILE A 112 -1.63 -6.52 -8.34
N HIS A 113 -2.59 -6.28 -7.42
CA HIS A 113 -3.11 -4.95 -7.15
C HIS A 113 -3.57 -4.80 -5.68
N ASP A 114 -3.74 -3.56 -5.21
CA ASP A 114 -4.29 -3.23 -3.90
C ASP A 114 -5.72 -2.68 -3.95
N THR A 115 -6.30 -2.56 -5.15
CA THR A 115 -7.64 -2.02 -5.35
C THR A 115 -8.25 -2.53 -6.66
N THR A 116 -9.55 -2.29 -6.86
CA THR A 116 -10.20 -2.35 -8.18
C THR A 116 -10.61 -0.94 -8.62
N PHE A 117 -10.92 -0.74 -9.90
CA PHE A 117 -11.42 0.56 -10.33
C PHE A 117 -12.73 0.93 -9.63
N ALA A 118 -13.65 -0.02 -9.43
CA ALA A 118 -14.92 0.21 -8.74
C ALA A 118 -14.72 0.64 -7.28
N SER A 119 -13.78 0.02 -6.55
CA SER A 119 -13.57 0.33 -5.14
C SER A 119 -12.82 1.64 -4.89
N ILE A 120 -12.08 2.16 -5.90
CA ILE A 120 -11.36 3.44 -5.75
C ILE A 120 -12.18 4.66 -6.17
N VAL A 121 -13.26 4.47 -6.96
CA VAL A 121 -14.17 5.56 -7.36
C VAL A 121 -14.81 6.18 -6.12
N ASN A 122 -14.77 7.52 -6.04
CA ASN A 122 -15.22 8.33 -4.89
C ASN A 122 -14.50 8.01 -3.55
N TYR A 123 -13.43 7.23 -3.60
CA TYR A 123 -12.61 6.90 -2.43
C TYR A 123 -11.34 7.75 -2.38
N TYR A 124 -10.61 7.89 -3.49
CA TYR A 124 -9.53 8.88 -3.61
C TYR A 124 -10.00 10.13 -4.34
N SER A 125 -9.48 11.29 -3.95
CA SER A 125 -9.84 12.59 -4.55
C SER A 125 -9.62 12.61 -6.07
N SER A 126 -8.57 11.96 -6.57
CA SER A 126 -8.29 11.84 -8.01
C SER A 126 -9.29 10.97 -8.78
N PHE A 127 -10.12 10.18 -8.07
CA PHE A 127 -11.17 9.34 -8.63
C PHE A 127 -12.57 9.80 -8.24
N THR A 128 -12.68 11.02 -7.69
CA THR A 128 -13.97 11.59 -7.27
C THR A 128 -14.56 12.43 -8.38
N ASN A 129 -15.90 12.41 -8.50
CA ASN A 129 -16.65 13.20 -9.46
C ASN A 129 -16.22 12.97 -10.93
N LEU A 130 -15.97 11.72 -11.29
CA LEU A 130 -15.60 11.33 -12.66
C LEU A 130 -16.80 11.48 -13.62
N SER A 131 -16.50 11.78 -14.88
CA SER A 131 -17.49 11.77 -15.96
C SER A 131 -18.04 10.36 -16.18
N ASP A 132 -19.30 10.27 -16.67
CA ASP A 132 -19.94 8.98 -16.94
C ASP A 132 -19.13 8.14 -17.96
N ARG A 133 -18.51 8.84 -18.93
CA ARG A 133 -17.56 8.21 -19.86
C ARG A 133 -16.38 7.58 -19.12
N SER A 134 -15.73 8.32 -18.21
CA SER A 134 -14.59 7.81 -17.46
C SER A 134 -14.96 6.64 -16.55
N LEU A 135 -16.15 6.70 -15.92
CA LEU A 135 -16.68 5.59 -15.11
C LEU A 135 -16.94 4.35 -15.95
N MET A 136 -17.58 4.51 -17.10
CA MET A 136 -17.86 3.41 -18.03
C MET A 136 -16.56 2.79 -18.55
N MET A 137 -15.64 3.62 -19.07
CA MET A 137 -14.37 3.14 -19.65
C MET A 137 -13.50 2.46 -18.61
N GLY A 138 -13.39 3.02 -17.40
CA GLY A 138 -12.62 2.43 -16.31
C GLY A 138 -13.15 1.05 -15.88
N ASN A 139 -14.47 0.90 -15.71
CA ASN A 139 -15.06 -0.38 -15.38
C ASN A 139 -14.92 -1.40 -16.51
N GLN A 140 -15.11 -1.01 -17.77
CA GLN A 140 -14.93 -1.90 -18.93
C GLN A 140 -13.47 -2.37 -19.06
N MET A 141 -12.53 -1.45 -18.91
CA MET A 141 -11.10 -1.75 -18.92
C MET A 141 -10.76 -2.78 -17.84
N TYR A 142 -11.17 -2.50 -16.60
CA TYR A 142 -10.83 -3.38 -15.48
C TYR A 142 -11.45 -4.77 -15.62
N GLN A 143 -12.73 -4.84 -16.10
CA GLN A 143 -13.38 -6.11 -16.42
C GLN A 143 -12.61 -6.92 -17.48
N LYS A 144 -12.14 -6.24 -18.56
CA LYS A 144 -11.35 -6.91 -19.61
C LYS A 144 -10.03 -7.44 -19.06
N ALA A 145 -9.34 -6.64 -18.24
CA ALA A 145 -8.08 -7.04 -17.63
C ALA A 145 -8.26 -8.28 -16.73
N LEU A 146 -9.28 -8.26 -15.86
CA LEU A 146 -9.61 -9.37 -14.98
C LEU A 146 -9.99 -10.64 -15.78
N ASN A 147 -10.79 -10.51 -16.84
CA ASN A 147 -11.20 -11.64 -17.67
C ASN A 147 -10.00 -12.31 -18.38
N LYS A 148 -9.01 -11.51 -18.81
CA LYS A 148 -7.79 -12.01 -19.44
C LYS A 148 -6.83 -12.66 -18.45
N SER A 149 -6.89 -12.29 -17.18
CA SER A 149 -6.00 -12.86 -16.18
C SER A 149 -6.36 -14.32 -15.84
N VAL A 150 -5.34 -15.12 -15.56
CA VAL A 150 -5.50 -16.47 -15.01
C VAL A 150 -5.93 -16.40 -13.55
N ALA A 151 -5.35 -15.48 -12.81
CA ALA A 151 -5.72 -15.14 -11.42
C ALA A 151 -5.43 -13.68 -11.11
N ALA A 152 -6.17 -13.12 -10.15
CA ALA A 152 -5.98 -11.79 -9.60
C ALA A 152 -5.63 -11.89 -8.10
N ILE A 153 -4.50 -11.30 -7.74
CA ILE A 153 -3.95 -11.27 -6.38
C ILE A 153 -4.13 -9.87 -5.84
N PHE A 154 -4.90 -9.74 -4.78
CA PHE A 154 -5.14 -8.47 -4.08
C PHE A 154 -4.48 -8.47 -2.71
N SER A 155 -4.01 -7.29 -2.28
CA SER A 155 -3.35 -7.15 -0.98
C SER A 155 -4.31 -7.22 0.21
N ALA A 156 -5.61 -6.97 0.00
CA ALA A 156 -6.63 -6.93 1.05
C ALA A 156 -7.99 -7.44 0.56
N ARG A 157 -8.80 -7.94 1.49
CA ARG A 157 -10.19 -8.40 1.21
C ARG A 157 -11.04 -7.30 0.60
N TRP A 158 -10.87 -6.06 1.06
CA TRP A 158 -11.56 -4.90 0.49
C TRP A 158 -11.48 -4.84 -1.04
N ALA A 159 -10.34 -5.17 -1.62
CA ALA A 159 -10.14 -5.19 -3.07
C ALA A 159 -10.60 -6.51 -3.70
N SER A 160 -10.33 -7.66 -3.07
CA SER A 160 -10.74 -8.97 -3.59
C SER A 160 -12.27 -9.12 -3.59
N ASP A 161 -12.96 -8.67 -2.54
CA ASP A 161 -14.43 -8.68 -2.48
C ASP A 161 -15.03 -7.79 -3.58
N SER A 162 -14.41 -6.64 -3.86
CA SER A 162 -14.82 -5.79 -4.99
C SER A 162 -14.65 -6.48 -6.34
N ALA A 163 -13.58 -7.27 -6.55
CA ALA A 163 -13.41 -8.04 -7.78
C ALA A 163 -14.52 -9.10 -8.00
N VAL A 164 -14.95 -9.74 -6.91
CA VAL A 164 -16.05 -10.71 -6.95
C VAL A 164 -17.40 -10.00 -7.15
N THR A 165 -17.69 -8.97 -6.34
CA THR A 165 -19.02 -8.34 -6.30
C THR A 165 -19.29 -7.43 -7.49
N HIS A 166 -18.35 -6.58 -7.90
CA HIS A 166 -18.55 -5.60 -8.98
C HIS A 166 -18.22 -6.19 -10.36
N TYR A 167 -17.19 -7.05 -10.44
CA TYR A 167 -16.72 -7.59 -11.73
C TYR A 167 -17.09 -9.06 -11.93
N ARG A 168 -17.76 -9.68 -10.96
CA ARG A 168 -18.20 -11.09 -11.03
C ARG A 168 -17.06 -12.05 -11.40
N LEU A 169 -15.84 -11.73 -10.95
CA LEU A 169 -14.72 -12.62 -11.14
C LEU A 169 -14.96 -13.89 -10.30
N PRO A 170 -14.81 -15.10 -10.85
CA PRO A 170 -14.96 -16.34 -10.10
C PRO A 170 -14.02 -16.35 -8.88
N GLU A 171 -14.53 -16.72 -7.71
CA GLU A 171 -13.73 -16.78 -6.47
C GLU A 171 -12.47 -17.64 -6.62
N SER A 172 -12.53 -18.68 -7.45
CA SER A 172 -11.39 -19.56 -7.77
C SER A 172 -10.22 -18.84 -8.47
N LYS A 173 -10.45 -17.63 -9.01
CA LYS A 173 -9.43 -16.76 -9.62
C LYS A 173 -9.00 -15.60 -8.71
N VAL A 174 -9.61 -15.42 -7.55
CA VAL A 174 -9.36 -14.29 -6.65
C VAL A 174 -8.60 -14.76 -5.43
N PHE A 175 -7.45 -14.11 -5.17
CA PHE A 175 -6.59 -14.44 -4.03
C PHE A 175 -6.29 -13.19 -3.24
N THR A 176 -6.36 -13.28 -1.91
CA THR A 176 -5.94 -12.22 -0.99
C THR A 176 -4.61 -12.60 -0.36
N ILE A 177 -3.56 -11.86 -0.74
CA ILE A 177 -2.20 -12.05 -0.19
C ILE A 177 -1.69 -10.69 0.26
N PRO A 178 -1.60 -10.42 1.58
CA PRO A 178 -1.07 -9.16 2.10
C PRO A 178 0.33 -8.86 1.59
N PHE A 179 0.57 -7.62 1.12
CA PHE A 179 1.91 -7.18 0.77
C PHE A 179 2.81 -7.12 2.01
N GLY A 180 4.10 -7.21 1.80
CA GLY A 180 5.11 -7.10 2.84
C GLY A 180 5.56 -5.66 3.13
N ALA A 181 6.42 -5.53 4.12
CA ALA A 181 7.14 -4.29 4.41
C ALA A 181 8.20 -4.01 3.33
N ASN A 182 8.22 -2.78 2.81
CA ASN A 182 9.23 -2.32 1.84
C ASN A 182 10.45 -1.75 2.58
N ILE A 183 11.23 -2.64 3.19
CA ILE A 183 12.46 -2.33 3.93
C ILE A 183 13.65 -3.03 3.29
N PHE A 184 14.80 -2.33 3.19
CA PHE A 184 16.00 -2.88 2.54
C PHE A 184 16.71 -3.94 3.36
N GLN A 185 16.70 -3.75 4.66
CA GLN A 185 17.35 -4.65 5.61
C GLN A 185 16.34 -5.02 6.69
N THR A 186 15.97 -6.28 6.73
CA THR A 186 15.09 -6.81 7.75
C THR A 186 15.83 -6.89 9.08
N PRO A 187 15.32 -6.25 10.15
CA PRO A 187 15.90 -6.39 11.48
C PRO A 187 15.86 -7.83 11.97
N THR A 188 16.85 -8.20 12.77
CA THR A 188 16.92 -9.51 13.43
C THR A 188 16.00 -9.57 14.66
N ASP A 189 15.61 -10.77 15.07
CA ASP A 189 14.79 -11.00 16.27
C ASP A 189 15.41 -10.36 17.51
N ASN A 190 16.74 -10.49 17.66
CA ASN A 190 17.47 -9.93 18.81
C ASN A 190 17.43 -8.39 18.84
N GLU A 191 17.59 -7.74 17.68
CA GLU A 191 17.50 -6.30 17.57
C GLU A 191 16.12 -5.80 17.95
N VAL A 192 15.07 -6.37 17.35
CA VAL A 192 13.69 -5.94 17.62
C VAL A 192 13.28 -6.16 19.07
N ASN A 193 13.61 -7.32 19.63
CA ASN A 193 13.36 -7.62 21.04
C ASN A 193 14.14 -6.67 21.97
N GLY A 194 15.36 -6.29 21.61
CA GLY A 194 16.14 -5.28 22.31
C GLY A 194 15.46 -3.90 22.28
N TRP A 195 14.98 -3.48 21.11
CA TRP A 195 14.27 -2.18 20.96
C TRP A 195 12.95 -2.14 21.72
N ILE A 196 12.15 -3.22 21.70
CA ILE A 196 10.90 -3.30 22.45
C ILE A 196 11.16 -3.14 23.95
N ARG A 197 12.21 -3.77 24.47
CA ARG A 197 12.59 -3.63 25.89
C ARG A 197 13.00 -2.19 26.21
N SER A 198 13.96 -1.63 25.48
CA SER A 198 14.48 -0.28 25.75
C SER A 198 13.40 0.81 25.64
N ARG A 199 12.49 0.70 24.67
CA ARG A 199 11.36 1.62 24.51
C ARG A 199 10.38 1.59 25.69
N SER A 200 10.27 0.45 26.36
CA SER A 200 9.34 0.27 27.47
C SER A 200 9.76 0.95 28.76
N ASP A 201 10.99 1.41 28.87
CA ASP A 201 11.55 1.98 30.10
C ASP A 201 11.41 3.52 30.17
N GLY A 202 11.00 4.17 29.09
CA GLY A 202 10.87 5.64 29.03
C GLY A 202 9.49 6.17 29.42
N ASP A 203 9.45 7.42 29.91
CA ASP A 203 8.20 8.10 30.29
C ASP A 203 7.53 8.84 29.13
N VAL A 204 8.26 9.09 28.03
CA VAL A 204 7.79 9.85 26.87
C VAL A 204 7.37 8.88 25.78
N CYS A 205 6.13 8.98 25.32
CA CYS A 205 5.62 8.19 24.20
C CYS A 205 5.99 8.86 22.86
N ASN A 206 6.91 8.28 22.12
CA ASN A 206 7.35 8.78 20.82
C ASN A 206 6.51 8.16 19.70
N PHE A 207 5.78 8.99 18.98
CA PHE A 207 5.05 8.58 17.77
C PHE A 207 5.82 8.97 16.53
N VAL A 208 5.65 8.20 15.46
CA VAL A 208 6.07 8.58 14.12
C VAL A 208 4.87 8.60 13.17
N PHE A 209 4.77 9.67 12.38
CA PHE A 209 3.88 9.78 11.24
C PHE A 209 4.73 9.71 9.97
N ILE A 210 4.34 8.86 8.99
CA ILE A 210 5.05 8.74 7.71
C ILE A 210 4.06 8.88 6.56
N GLY A 211 4.21 9.94 5.77
CA GLY A 211 3.35 10.16 4.60
C GLY A 211 3.59 11.51 3.94
N THR A 212 3.37 11.57 2.61
CA THR A 212 3.55 12.80 1.81
C THR A 212 2.27 13.60 1.62
N GLN A 213 1.10 12.97 1.77
CA GLN A 213 -0.22 13.61 1.59
C GLN A 213 -0.88 13.84 2.94
N TRP A 214 -0.51 14.94 3.59
CA TRP A 214 -0.87 15.27 4.97
C TRP A 214 -2.37 15.08 5.28
N ASP A 215 -3.25 15.71 4.49
CA ASP A 215 -4.70 15.67 4.76
C ASP A 215 -5.31 14.29 4.53
N ARG A 216 -4.94 13.62 3.44
CA ARG A 216 -5.43 12.27 3.15
C ARG A 216 -4.94 11.25 4.17
N LYS A 217 -3.67 11.38 4.59
CA LYS A 217 -3.06 10.49 5.59
C LYS A 217 -3.52 10.78 7.03
N GLY A 218 -4.44 11.75 7.22
CA GLY A 218 -5.04 12.04 8.52
C GLY A 218 -4.12 12.80 9.46
N GLY A 219 -3.23 13.62 8.93
CA GLY A 219 -2.32 14.43 9.73
C GLY A 219 -3.04 15.35 10.72
N PRO A 220 -4.09 16.10 10.34
CA PRO A 220 -4.86 16.90 11.29
C PRO A 220 -5.44 16.05 12.44
N ASP A 221 -5.94 14.86 12.18
CA ASP A 221 -6.45 13.94 13.20
C ASP A 221 -5.32 13.39 14.09
N THR A 222 -4.12 13.19 13.52
CA THR A 222 -2.92 12.82 14.27
C THR A 222 -2.51 13.92 15.25
N LEU A 223 -2.56 15.20 14.86
CA LEU A 223 -2.31 16.32 15.79
C LEU A 223 -3.36 16.40 16.90
N ARG A 224 -4.65 16.17 16.57
CA ARG A 224 -5.71 16.09 17.58
C ARG A 224 -5.48 14.94 18.58
N PHE A 225 -5.02 13.78 18.09
CA PHE A 225 -4.71 12.64 18.94
C PHE A 225 -3.59 12.94 19.94
N VAL A 226 -2.45 13.51 19.50
CA VAL A 226 -1.36 13.86 20.43
C VAL A 226 -1.77 14.97 21.39
N ALA A 227 -2.59 15.94 20.97
CA ALA A 227 -3.17 16.95 21.85
C ALA A 227 -4.12 16.35 22.90
N ALA A 228 -4.89 15.32 22.55
CA ALA A 228 -5.74 14.61 23.49
C ALA A 228 -4.92 13.81 24.52
N LEU A 229 -3.82 13.18 24.09
CA LEU A 229 -2.91 12.48 25.01
C LEU A 229 -2.25 13.43 26.01
N ASP A 230 -1.84 14.62 25.58
CA ASP A 230 -1.26 15.65 26.46
C ASP A 230 -2.26 16.07 27.55
N LYS A 231 -3.55 16.27 27.18
CA LYS A 231 -4.63 16.53 28.15
C LYS A 231 -4.86 15.37 29.13
N LEU A 232 -4.60 14.13 28.74
CA LEU A 232 -4.65 12.95 29.60
C LEU A 232 -3.39 12.77 30.47
N GLY A 233 -2.45 13.71 30.41
CA GLY A 233 -1.20 13.69 31.16
C GLY A 233 -0.16 12.71 30.62
N ILE A 234 -0.31 12.25 29.36
CA ILE A 234 0.69 11.42 28.70
C ILE A 234 1.72 12.31 27.98
N LYS A 235 2.95 12.33 28.49
CA LYS A 235 4.06 12.97 27.80
C LYS A 235 4.31 12.28 26.46
N CYS A 236 4.20 13.01 25.36
CA CYS A 236 4.41 12.45 24.03
C CYS A 236 5.26 13.36 23.13
N ARG A 237 5.83 12.77 22.08
CA ARG A 237 6.49 13.44 20.95
C ARG A 237 5.95 12.83 19.66
N LEU A 238 5.88 13.63 18.62
CA LEU A 238 5.48 13.21 17.28
C LEU A 238 6.55 13.64 16.27
N THR A 239 7.19 12.67 15.62
CA THR A 239 8.08 12.93 14.48
C THR A 239 7.30 12.76 13.19
N ILE A 240 7.25 13.80 12.33
CA ILE A 240 6.56 13.79 11.04
C ILE A 240 7.58 13.62 9.93
N VAL A 241 7.42 12.55 9.13
CA VAL A 241 8.27 12.20 7.98
C VAL A 241 7.46 12.31 6.69
N GLY A 242 8.01 12.99 5.68
CA GLY A 242 7.47 13.02 4.32
C GLY A 242 6.65 14.26 3.96
N CYS A 243 6.34 15.13 4.91
CA CYS A 243 5.65 16.40 4.68
C CYS A 243 5.99 17.42 5.77
N ASP A 244 5.76 18.71 5.48
CA ASP A 244 6.06 19.84 6.35
C ASP A 244 4.78 20.68 6.58
N PRO A 245 3.82 20.20 7.40
CA PRO A 245 2.59 20.93 7.69
C PRO A 245 2.83 22.10 8.66
N ILE A 246 1.90 23.05 8.66
CA ILE A 246 1.86 24.10 9.68
C ILE A 246 1.43 23.49 11.01
N ILE A 247 2.30 23.57 12.02
CA ILE A 247 2.04 23.03 13.37
C ILE A 247 1.47 24.13 14.25
N PRO A 248 0.30 23.90 14.92
CA PRO A 248 -0.26 24.83 15.91
C PRO A 248 0.74 25.16 17.03
N LEU A 249 0.79 26.42 17.47
CA LEU A 249 1.76 26.91 18.44
C LEU A 249 1.86 26.05 19.71
N GLN A 250 0.72 25.58 20.21
CA GLN A 250 0.64 24.74 21.42
C GLN A 250 1.30 23.36 21.26
N LEU A 251 1.46 22.87 20.00
CA LEU A 251 2.04 21.55 19.72
C LEU A 251 3.50 21.62 19.24
N GLN A 252 4.04 22.81 18.97
CA GLN A 252 5.41 22.97 18.43
C GLN A 252 6.51 22.39 19.32
N LYS A 253 6.27 22.28 20.64
CA LYS A 253 7.23 21.70 21.59
C LYS A 253 7.28 20.18 21.56
N ILE A 254 6.23 19.52 21.03
CA ILE A 254 6.10 18.07 21.00
C ILE A 254 6.14 17.49 19.59
N VAL A 255 6.11 18.33 18.54
CA VAL A 255 6.15 17.90 17.14
C VAL A 255 7.48 18.27 16.51
N GLU A 256 8.14 17.28 15.92
CA GLU A 256 9.37 17.43 15.14
C GLU A 256 9.08 17.15 13.65
N LEU A 257 9.51 18.06 12.77
CA LEU A 257 9.43 17.87 11.33
C LEU A 257 10.75 17.28 10.83
N ALA A 258 10.72 16.01 10.39
CA ALA A 258 11.88 15.35 9.84
C ALA A 258 12.05 15.63 8.33
N GLY A 259 11.04 16.22 7.68
CA GLY A 259 11.05 16.48 6.25
C GLY A 259 10.93 15.22 5.40
N PHE A 260 11.16 15.36 4.10
CA PHE A 260 11.18 14.22 3.19
C PHE A 260 12.44 13.39 3.38
N ILE A 261 12.29 12.07 3.46
CA ILE A 261 13.40 11.11 3.57
C ILE A 261 13.46 10.27 2.29
N ASN A 262 14.57 10.41 1.55
CA ASN A 262 14.83 9.58 0.37
C ASN A 262 15.39 8.22 0.78
N LYS A 263 14.54 7.19 0.73
CA LYS A 263 14.94 5.80 1.07
C LYS A 263 16.07 5.26 0.18
N SER A 264 16.30 5.81 -1.02
CA SER A 264 17.38 5.40 -1.93
C SER A 264 18.76 5.83 -1.43
N GLU A 265 18.84 6.85 -0.60
CA GLU A 265 20.09 7.36 -0.04
C GLU A 265 20.41 6.67 1.27
N ARG A 266 21.61 6.11 1.37
CA ARG A 266 22.03 5.31 2.54
C ARG A 266 21.95 6.08 3.86
N SER A 267 22.34 7.35 3.88
CA SER A 267 22.30 8.22 5.07
C SER A 267 20.87 8.51 5.52
N GLU A 268 20.00 8.85 4.57
CA GLU A 268 18.59 9.13 4.82
C GLU A 268 17.83 7.85 5.23
N ASN A 269 18.12 6.73 4.60
CA ASN A 269 17.56 5.45 5.00
C ASN A 269 17.97 5.09 6.44
N ALA A 270 19.25 5.28 6.81
CA ALA A 270 19.71 5.06 8.18
C ALA A 270 19.01 6.00 9.19
N ARG A 271 18.69 7.24 8.79
CA ARG A 271 17.91 8.17 9.60
C ARG A 271 16.49 7.67 9.82
N LEU A 272 15.81 7.17 8.77
CA LEU A 272 14.49 6.57 8.89
C LEU A 272 14.50 5.36 9.82
N HIS A 273 15.49 4.48 9.66
CA HIS A 273 15.67 3.32 10.55
C HIS A 273 15.82 3.73 12.01
N ARG A 274 16.58 4.80 12.30
CA ARG A 274 16.73 5.33 13.66
C ARG A 274 15.39 5.84 14.20
N ILE A 275 14.65 6.64 13.42
CA ILE A 275 13.33 7.15 13.80
C ILE A 275 12.38 5.99 14.14
N LEU A 276 12.30 4.98 13.27
CA LEU A 276 11.45 3.82 13.51
C LEU A 276 11.84 3.05 14.77
N ARG A 277 13.10 2.79 14.98
CA ARG A 277 13.59 2.03 16.13
C ARG A 277 13.38 2.77 17.47
N GLU A 278 13.39 4.11 17.46
CA GLU A 278 13.23 4.97 18.65
C GLU A 278 11.76 5.34 18.93
N SER A 279 10.85 5.10 17.98
CA SER A 279 9.43 5.34 18.13
C SER A 279 8.72 4.23 18.91
N HIS A 280 7.62 4.57 19.58
CA HIS A 280 6.79 3.62 20.32
C HIS A 280 5.60 3.11 19.51
N ALA A 281 5.08 3.92 18.59
CA ALA A 281 4.04 3.54 17.65
C ALA A 281 4.13 4.37 16.36
N LEU A 282 3.70 3.77 15.25
CA LEU A 282 3.34 4.49 14.04
C LEU A 282 1.90 4.98 14.18
N ILE A 283 1.64 6.24 13.83
CA ILE A 283 0.28 6.78 13.76
C ILE A 283 0.03 7.41 12.40
N VAL A 284 -0.88 6.81 11.62
CA VAL A 284 -1.31 7.31 10.31
C VAL A 284 -2.82 7.06 10.20
N LEU A 285 -3.64 8.09 10.51
CA LEU A 285 -5.10 7.99 10.54
C LEU A 285 -5.70 8.30 9.16
N SER A 286 -5.24 7.60 8.11
CA SER A 286 -5.63 7.84 6.73
C SER A 286 -7.15 7.88 6.55
N LYS A 287 -7.67 8.91 5.86
CA LYS A 287 -9.08 9.02 5.48
C LYS A 287 -9.43 8.06 4.33
N ALA A 288 -8.45 7.77 3.49
CA ALA A 288 -8.54 6.82 2.39
C ALA A 288 -7.17 6.13 2.20
N GLU A 289 -7.15 4.79 2.18
CA GLU A 289 -5.94 3.99 2.06
C GLU A 289 -6.26 2.62 1.44
N CYS A 290 -5.74 2.34 0.25
CA CYS A 290 -6.00 1.05 -0.40
C CYS A 290 -5.35 -0.12 0.34
N TYR A 291 -4.14 0.08 0.89
CA TYR A 291 -3.46 -0.92 1.70
C TYR A 291 -2.65 -0.29 2.84
N GLY A 292 -1.56 0.42 2.52
CA GLY A 292 -0.74 1.11 3.52
C GLY A 292 0.49 0.31 3.96
N CYS A 293 1.45 0.07 3.05
CA CYS A 293 2.71 -0.64 3.36
C CYS A 293 3.46 -0.09 4.58
N VAL A 294 3.29 1.19 4.91
CA VAL A 294 3.92 1.82 6.07
C VAL A 294 3.57 1.14 7.40
N TYR A 295 2.38 0.56 7.52
CA TYR A 295 1.98 -0.21 8.70
C TYR A 295 2.75 -1.54 8.78
N CYS A 296 3.01 -2.19 7.64
CA CYS A 296 3.87 -3.37 7.58
C CYS A 296 5.32 -3.02 7.95
N GLU A 297 5.81 -1.88 7.45
CA GLU A 297 7.14 -1.36 7.78
C GLU A 297 7.27 -1.10 9.29
N ALA A 298 6.28 -0.48 9.92
CA ALA A 298 6.26 -0.29 11.37
C ALA A 298 6.30 -1.62 12.14
N ASN A 299 5.46 -2.58 11.73
CA ASN A 299 5.41 -3.89 12.36
C ASN A 299 6.76 -4.64 12.28
N ALA A 300 7.56 -4.43 11.22
CA ALA A 300 8.91 -5.00 11.10
C ALA A 300 9.86 -4.52 12.19
N TYR A 301 9.61 -3.35 12.79
CA TYR A 301 10.37 -2.79 13.91
C TYR A 301 9.73 -3.06 15.28
N GLY A 302 8.69 -3.91 15.33
CA GLY A 302 7.92 -4.11 16.54
C GLY A 302 7.22 -2.82 16.98
N LEU A 303 6.79 -1.98 16.03
CA LEU A 303 5.97 -0.79 16.29
C LEU A 303 4.51 -1.15 16.10
N PRO A 304 3.67 -1.06 17.14
CA PRO A 304 2.24 -1.07 16.97
C PRO A 304 1.80 0.03 15.99
N ALA A 305 0.87 -0.31 15.11
CA ALA A 305 0.35 0.63 14.13
C ALA A 305 -1.01 1.19 14.59
N LEU A 306 -1.15 2.51 14.60
CA LEU A 306 -2.40 3.22 14.87
C LEU A 306 -2.94 3.71 13.53
N GLY A 307 -4.03 3.12 13.06
CA GLY A 307 -4.65 3.42 11.77
C GLY A 307 -6.13 3.73 11.90
N ARG A 308 -6.75 4.17 10.81
CA ARG A 308 -8.20 4.25 10.68
C ARG A 308 -8.71 3.01 9.96
N ASP A 309 -9.85 2.46 10.37
CA ASP A 309 -10.50 1.35 9.67
C ASP A 309 -11.10 1.86 8.36
N THR A 310 -10.32 1.76 7.29
CA THR A 310 -10.68 2.20 5.94
C THR A 310 -9.92 1.39 4.89
N GLY A 311 -10.58 1.04 3.78
CA GLY A 311 -9.99 0.30 2.67
C GLY A 311 -9.32 -1.00 3.13
N GLY A 312 -8.04 -1.17 2.82
CA GLY A 312 -7.27 -2.36 3.17
C GLY A 312 -6.51 -2.29 4.50
N VAL A 313 -6.68 -1.24 5.32
CA VAL A 313 -5.91 -1.05 6.56
C VAL A 313 -6.17 -2.16 7.58
N SER A 314 -7.43 -2.61 7.71
CA SER A 314 -7.81 -3.72 8.61
C SER A 314 -7.25 -5.09 8.18
N GLU A 315 -6.74 -5.21 6.96
CA GLU A 315 -5.97 -6.41 6.57
C GLU A 315 -4.61 -6.44 7.25
N ILE A 316 -4.02 -5.28 7.56
CA ILE A 316 -2.71 -5.18 8.20
C ILE A 316 -2.85 -5.09 9.71
N ILE A 317 -3.66 -4.14 10.18
CA ILE A 317 -3.86 -3.87 11.61
C ILE A 317 -5.03 -4.71 12.12
N ARG A 318 -4.74 -5.58 13.07
CA ARG A 318 -5.74 -6.29 13.87
C ARG A 318 -5.91 -5.55 15.17
N ASP A 319 -7.08 -4.94 15.36
CA ASP A 319 -7.38 -4.09 16.52
C ASP A 319 -7.10 -4.80 17.85
N GLY A 320 -6.33 -4.17 18.73
CA GLY A 320 -5.89 -4.74 20.01
C GLY A 320 -4.84 -5.84 19.93
N VAL A 321 -4.40 -6.26 18.73
CA VAL A 321 -3.42 -7.34 18.54
C VAL A 321 -2.05 -6.79 18.19
N ASN A 322 -1.91 -6.12 17.04
CA ASN A 322 -0.65 -5.54 16.54
C ASN A 322 -0.73 -4.02 16.35
N GLY A 323 -1.77 -3.41 16.86
CA GLY A 323 -2.06 -1.99 16.75
C GLY A 323 -3.48 -1.68 17.17
N LEU A 324 -3.95 -0.47 16.88
CA LEU A 324 -5.33 -0.04 17.10
C LEU A 324 -5.94 0.53 15.81
N LEU A 325 -7.22 0.27 15.62
CA LEU A 325 -8.03 0.84 14.54
C LEU A 325 -9.01 1.86 15.10
N LEU A 326 -8.95 3.08 14.58
CA LEU A 326 -9.98 4.09 14.78
C LEU A 326 -11.16 3.76 13.89
N THR A 327 -12.28 3.39 14.49
CA THR A 327 -13.53 3.08 13.79
C THR A 327 -14.34 4.34 13.50
N SER A 328 -15.36 4.25 12.63
CA SER A 328 -16.29 5.36 12.38
C SER A 328 -17.19 5.71 13.57
N ALA A 329 -17.30 4.83 14.55
CA ALA A 329 -18.08 5.03 15.77
C ALA A 329 -17.29 5.76 16.88
N GLU A 330 -15.97 5.92 16.72
CA GLU A 330 -15.09 6.52 17.72
C GLU A 330 -14.70 7.94 17.37
N THR A 331 -14.49 8.76 18.40
CA THR A 331 -13.83 10.06 18.29
C THR A 331 -12.32 9.91 18.42
N ILE A 332 -11.56 10.93 18.00
CA ILE A 332 -10.11 10.96 18.18
C ILE A 332 -9.75 10.94 19.66
N GLU A 333 -10.54 11.60 20.48
CA GLU A 333 -10.35 11.68 21.93
C GLU A 333 -10.52 10.29 22.59
N SER A 334 -11.59 9.55 22.27
CA SER A 334 -11.79 8.18 22.79
C SER A 334 -10.72 7.21 22.29
N PHE A 335 -10.24 7.39 21.06
CA PHE A 335 -9.11 6.62 20.52
C PHE A 335 -7.80 6.91 21.29
N ALA A 336 -7.58 8.17 21.68
CA ALA A 336 -6.44 8.55 22.52
C ALA A 336 -6.55 7.96 23.95
N GLU A 337 -7.77 7.91 24.51
CA GLU A 337 -8.02 7.23 25.79
C GLU A 337 -7.66 5.75 25.72
N ARG A 338 -8.07 5.02 24.67
CA ARG A 338 -7.70 3.61 24.46
C ARG A 338 -6.19 3.42 24.43
N TRP A 339 -5.47 4.25 23.69
CA TRP A 339 -4.02 4.20 23.69
C TRP A 339 -3.42 4.51 25.05
N SER A 340 -3.95 5.49 25.79
CA SER A 340 -3.44 5.89 27.09
C SER A 340 -3.49 4.74 28.11
N VAL A 341 -4.53 3.89 28.06
CA VAL A 341 -4.64 2.69 28.89
C VAL A 341 -3.51 1.71 28.59
N ILE A 342 -3.26 1.43 27.29
CA ILE A 342 -2.18 0.54 26.85
C ILE A 342 -0.82 1.11 27.26
N TRP A 343 -0.61 2.42 27.06
CA TRP A 343 0.66 3.06 27.38
C TRP A 343 0.99 3.07 28.87
N ARG A 344 0.01 3.22 29.75
CA ARG A 344 0.20 3.15 31.21
C ARG A 344 0.50 1.73 31.69
N ASP A 345 -0.01 0.72 31.02
CA ASP A 345 0.34 -0.68 31.26
C ASP A 345 1.49 -1.11 30.36
N ARG A 346 2.72 -1.06 30.90
CA ARG A 346 3.93 -1.41 30.16
C ARG A 346 3.93 -2.86 29.65
N THR A 347 3.23 -3.75 30.33
CA THR A 347 3.09 -5.15 29.90
C THR A 347 2.17 -5.25 28.67
N ALA A 348 1.03 -4.54 28.71
CA ALA A 348 0.14 -4.45 27.55
C ALA A 348 0.84 -3.83 26.32
N TYR A 349 1.60 -2.74 26.51
CA TYR A 349 2.39 -2.15 25.46
C TYR A 349 3.43 -3.13 24.87
N ARG A 350 4.21 -3.81 25.71
CA ARG A 350 5.21 -4.80 25.26
C ARG A 350 4.56 -5.94 24.48
N THR A 351 3.42 -6.41 24.95
CA THR A 351 2.66 -7.47 24.26
C THR A 351 2.21 -7.00 22.88
N LEU A 352 1.64 -5.79 22.76
CA LEU A 352 1.21 -5.22 21.50
C LEU A 352 2.39 -5.04 20.53
N ALA A 353 3.54 -4.57 21.03
CA ALA A 353 4.76 -4.39 20.25
C ALA A 353 5.36 -5.73 19.77
N ALA A 354 5.39 -6.74 20.63
CA ALA A 354 5.84 -8.08 20.27
C ALA A 354 4.92 -8.71 19.22
N ASN A 355 3.62 -8.55 19.38
CA ASN A 355 2.64 -9.02 18.41
C ASN A 355 2.75 -8.31 17.06
N ALA A 356 3.08 -7.01 17.03
CA ALA A 356 3.35 -6.29 15.79
C ALA A 356 4.49 -6.96 15.01
N TYR A 357 5.60 -7.26 15.66
CA TYR A 357 6.71 -7.99 15.04
C TYR A 357 6.34 -9.42 14.63
N HIS A 358 5.56 -10.12 15.44
CA HIS A 358 5.08 -11.47 15.10
C HIS A 358 4.19 -11.45 13.85
N GLU A 359 3.29 -10.47 13.70
CA GLU A 359 2.46 -10.31 12.50
C GLU A 359 3.31 -10.00 11.25
N PHE A 360 4.36 -9.17 11.39
CA PHE A 360 5.32 -8.98 10.31
C PHE A 360 5.95 -10.32 9.90
N LYS A 361 6.50 -11.08 10.83
CA LYS A 361 7.16 -12.36 10.52
C LYS A 361 6.21 -13.37 9.91
N ARG A 362 4.97 -13.43 10.38
CA ARG A 362 4.00 -14.45 9.97
C ARG A 362 3.37 -14.17 8.61
N ARG A 363 3.17 -12.89 8.22
CA ARG A 363 2.39 -12.58 7.02
C ARG A 363 2.67 -11.24 6.32
N LEU A 364 3.35 -10.28 6.95
CA LEU A 364 3.53 -8.94 6.42
C LEU A 364 4.94 -8.71 5.88
N ASN A 365 5.52 -9.72 5.24
CA ASN A 365 6.83 -9.70 4.62
C ASN A 365 6.79 -10.35 3.23
N TYR A 366 7.77 -10.01 2.39
CA TYR A 366 7.79 -10.48 1.00
C TYR A 366 8.25 -11.92 0.83
N ASP A 367 8.91 -12.53 1.80
CA ASP A 367 9.23 -13.96 1.73
C ASP A 367 7.93 -14.77 1.80
N VAL A 368 7.04 -14.47 2.78
CA VAL A 368 5.71 -15.09 2.88
C VAL A 368 4.80 -14.73 1.69
N PHE A 369 4.84 -13.47 1.22
CA PHE A 369 4.09 -13.06 0.05
C PHE A 369 4.47 -13.90 -1.18
N THR A 370 5.77 -14.05 -1.45
CA THR A 370 6.26 -14.78 -2.62
C THR A 370 6.07 -16.30 -2.49
N ASP A 371 6.08 -16.87 -1.27
CA ASP A 371 5.68 -18.27 -1.05
C ASP A 371 4.25 -18.52 -1.53
N LYS A 372 3.31 -17.69 -1.06
CA LYS A 372 1.90 -17.79 -1.45
C LYS A 372 1.67 -17.49 -2.93
N LEU A 373 2.39 -16.51 -3.49
CA LEU A 373 2.32 -16.19 -4.91
C LEU A 373 2.76 -17.37 -5.78
N GLU A 374 3.85 -18.07 -5.39
CA GLU A 374 4.27 -19.29 -6.08
C GLU A 374 3.21 -20.39 -6.04
N ASP A 375 2.55 -20.58 -4.89
CA ASP A 375 1.48 -21.57 -4.75
C ASP A 375 0.30 -21.24 -5.67
N VAL A 376 -0.11 -19.96 -5.72
CA VAL A 376 -1.15 -19.49 -6.65
C VAL A 376 -0.74 -19.74 -8.09
N MET A 377 0.48 -19.35 -8.49
CA MET A 377 0.96 -19.56 -9.85
C MET A 377 0.98 -21.04 -10.22
N ARG A 378 1.50 -21.91 -9.35
CA ARG A 378 1.60 -23.35 -9.58
C ARG A 378 0.22 -23.98 -9.78
N THR A 379 -0.71 -23.68 -8.89
CA THR A 379 -2.08 -24.20 -8.95
C THR A 379 -2.81 -23.73 -10.21
N SER A 380 -2.71 -22.44 -10.53
CA SER A 380 -3.41 -21.85 -11.67
C SER A 380 -2.83 -22.31 -13.00
N LEU A 381 -1.51 -22.48 -13.11
CA LEU A 381 -0.85 -23.01 -14.33
C LEU A 381 -1.16 -24.50 -14.55
N GLY A 382 -1.21 -25.31 -13.48
CA GLY A 382 -1.60 -26.72 -13.58
C GLY A 382 -3.05 -26.93 -14.08
N ASN A 383 -3.94 -26.01 -13.75
CA ASN A 383 -5.32 -26.00 -14.22
C ASN A 383 -5.48 -25.44 -15.66
N HIS A 384 -4.54 -24.63 -16.11
CA HIS A 384 -4.56 -24.02 -17.46
C HIS A 384 -3.97 -24.95 -18.54
N SER A 385 -3.21 -25.98 -18.13
CA SER A 385 -2.59 -26.97 -19.00
C SER A 385 -3.49 -28.23 -19.26
N ARG A 386 -4.66 -28.27 -18.65
CA ARG A 386 -5.71 -29.28 -18.83
C ARG A 386 -6.87 -28.69 -19.62
#